data_8ce31539905e38ee88dad229793e57c7
#
_entry.id   8ce31539905e38ee88dad229793e57c7
#
_cell.length_a   1.000
_cell.length_b   1.000
_cell.length_c   1.000
_cell.angle_alpha   90.00
_cell.angle_beta   90.00
_cell.angle_gamma   90.00
#
_symmetry.space_group_name_H-M   'P 1'
#
loop_
_entity.id
_entity.type
_entity.pdbx_description
1 polymer ?
#
loop_
_entity_poly.entity_id
_entity_poly.type
_entity_poly.pdbx_seq_one_letter_code
_entity_poly.pdbx_strand_id
1 'polypeptide(L)'
;LTVYLDTSVLVSLFHNDKHTERASLWIAGVDAFVMSSWTLTEFSSALAVKTRMRTLPDRSRREFELQLDQWLESRVVLPVADCDMAEARRLVKNDVRLRAPDALHLALSVKHGCSLATLDEDMAAVARDIGLSVIVP
;
A
#
# COMPACT_ATOMS: atom_id res chain seq x y z
N LEU A 1 -15.43 5.42 -7.72
CA LEU A 1 -14.14 4.84 -8.13
C LEU A 1 -13.50 4.09 -6.97
N THR A 2 -12.98 2.91 -7.26
CA THR A 2 -12.25 2.13 -6.26
C THR A 2 -10.84 2.65 -6.10
N VAL A 3 -10.37 2.72 -4.87
CA VAL A 3 -9.03 3.17 -4.52
C VAL A 3 -8.18 2.00 -4.08
N TYR A 4 -6.99 1.87 -4.64
CA TYR A 4 -5.99 0.88 -4.20
C TYR A 4 -5.08 1.53 -3.15
N LEU A 5 -4.96 0.90 -1.99
CA LEU A 5 -4.07 1.35 -0.92
C LEU A 5 -2.70 0.70 -1.07
N ASP A 6 -1.66 1.52 -1.19
CA ASP A 6 -0.30 1.01 -1.04
C ASP A 6 0.04 0.80 0.45
N THR A 7 1.21 0.24 0.68
CA THR A 7 1.68 -0.10 2.03
C THR A 7 1.88 1.14 2.90
N SER A 8 2.32 2.26 2.34
CA SER A 8 2.57 3.49 3.10
C SER A 8 1.29 4.02 3.75
N VAL A 9 0.18 3.99 3.03
CA VAL A 9 -1.13 4.38 3.55
C VAL A 9 -1.61 3.38 4.62
N LEU A 10 -1.51 2.08 4.34
CA LEU A 10 -1.95 1.06 5.29
C LEU A 10 -1.18 1.14 6.62
N VAL A 11 0.14 1.29 6.57
CA VAL A 11 0.96 1.46 7.78
C VAL A 11 0.52 2.69 8.57
N SER A 12 0.27 3.82 7.90
CA SER A 12 -0.19 5.06 8.56
C SER A 12 -1.55 4.93 9.23
N LEU A 13 -2.42 4.05 8.74
CA LEU A 13 -3.72 3.82 9.37
C LEU A 13 -3.62 3.06 10.70
N PHE A 14 -2.61 2.22 10.88
CA PHE A 14 -2.47 1.36 12.05
C PHE A 14 -1.35 1.78 12.99
N HIS A 15 -0.22 2.25 12.47
CA HIS A 15 0.91 2.71 13.26
C HIS A 15 0.87 4.23 13.39
N ASN A 16 0.81 4.73 14.62
CA ASN A 16 0.71 6.16 14.88
C ASN A 16 1.98 6.91 14.44
N ASP A 17 1.87 7.65 13.34
CA ASP A 17 2.90 8.50 12.77
C ASP A 17 2.34 9.88 12.38
N LYS A 18 3.16 10.74 11.77
CA LYS A 18 2.74 12.09 11.35
C LYS A 18 1.62 12.14 10.31
N HIS A 19 1.34 11.03 9.62
CA HIS A 19 0.31 10.93 8.57
C HIS A 19 -0.99 10.30 9.07
N THR A 20 -0.99 9.65 10.24
CA THR A 20 -2.10 8.82 10.72
C THR A 20 -3.42 9.59 10.81
N GLU A 21 -3.41 10.80 11.35
CA GLU A 21 -4.63 11.60 11.50
C GLU A 21 -5.25 11.92 10.13
N ARG A 22 -4.45 12.40 9.18
CA ARG A 22 -4.92 12.71 7.82
C ARG A 22 -5.41 11.47 7.09
N ALA A 23 -4.65 10.39 7.13
CA ALA A 23 -5.01 9.13 6.49
C ALA A 23 -6.31 8.56 7.07
N SER A 24 -6.48 8.62 8.40
CA SER A 24 -7.70 8.13 9.08
C SER A 24 -8.93 8.96 8.72
N LEU A 25 -8.80 10.28 8.68
CA LEU A 25 -9.89 11.17 8.25
C LEU A 25 -10.25 10.94 6.79
N TRP A 26 -9.25 10.79 5.93
CA TRP A 26 -9.46 10.54 4.51
C TRP A 26 -10.17 9.20 4.27
N ILE A 27 -9.68 8.10 4.85
CA ILE A 27 -10.25 6.77 4.60
C ILE A 27 -11.70 6.65 5.06
N ALA A 28 -12.08 7.39 6.10
CA ALA A 28 -13.46 7.42 6.60
C ALA A 28 -14.46 7.95 5.57
N GLY A 29 -13.99 8.74 4.60
CA GLY A 29 -14.81 9.29 3.51
C GLY A 29 -14.68 8.53 2.18
N VAL A 30 -13.94 7.43 2.15
CA VAL A 30 -13.74 6.64 0.92
C VAL A 30 -14.77 5.52 0.83
N ASP A 31 -15.62 5.56 -0.21
CA ASP A 31 -16.71 4.59 -0.38
C ASP A 31 -16.21 3.17 -0.69
N ALA A 32 -15.16 3.04 -1.49
CA ALA A 32 -14.63 1.75 -1.91
C ALA A 32 -13.10 1.79 -2.02
N PHE A 33 -12.44 0.90 -1.30
CA PHE A 33 -11.00 0.70 -1.42
C PHE A 33 -10.62 -0.78 -1.34
N VAL A 34 -9.49 -1.10 -1.93
CA VAL A 34 -8.91 -2.44 -1.95
C VAL A 34 -7.42 -2.36 -1.63
N MET A 35 -6.86 -3.47 -1.26
CA MET A 35 -5.43 -3.69 -1.12
C MET A 35 -5.09 -5.06 -1.69
N SER A 36 -3.82 -5.39 -1.84
CA SER A 36 -3.39 -6.69 -2.33
C SER A 36 -2.73 -7.51 -1.23
N SER A 37 -2.57 -8.82 -1.48
CA SER A 37 -1.75 -9.68 -0.62
C SER A 37 -0.30 -9.17 -0.52
N TRP A 38 0.18 -8.47 -1.54
CA TRP A 38 1.47 -7.78 -1.50
C TRP A 38 1.49 -6.64 -0.48
N THR A 39 0.46 -5.80 -0.45
CA THR A 39 0.31 -4.73 0.56
C THR A 39 0.40 -5.29 1.97
N LEU A 40 -0.27 -6.42 2.22
CA LEU A 40 -0.28 -7.06 3.54
C LEU A 40 1.10 -7.61 3.91
N THR A 41 1.80 -8.24 2.97
CA THR A 41 3.15 -8.76 3.18
C THR A 41 4.13 -7.62 3.51
N GLU A 42 4.06 -6.54 2.78
CA GLU A 42 4.90 -5.37 3.05
C GLU A 42 4.54 -4.68 4.37
N PHE A 43 3.27 -4.63 4.75
CA PHE A 43 2.84 -4.12 6.04
C PHE A 43 3.53 -4.89 7.19
N SER A 44 3.43 -6.21 7.17
CA SER A 44 4.08 -7.07 8.18
C SER A 44 5.61 -6.89 8.15
N SER A 45 6.21 -6.76 6.97
CA SER A 45 7.64 -6.49 6.82
C SER A 45 8.03 -5.14 7.43
N ALA A 46 7.25 -4.09 7.20
CA ALA A 46 7.50 -2.76 7.76
C ALA A 46 7.47 -2.77 9.29
N LEU A 47 6.49 -3.44 9.89
CA LEU A 47 6.41 -3.61 11.34
C LEU A 47 7.59 -4.43 11.90
N ALA A 48 7.97 -5.49 11.20
CA ALA A 48 9.11 -6.33 11.58
C ALA A 48 10.43 -5.54 11.57
N VAL A 49 10.64 -4.68 10.55
CA VAL A 49 11.80 -3.79 10.49
C VAL A 49 11.84 -2.86 11.71
N LYS A 50 10.72 -2.21 12.05
CA LYS A 50 10.63 -1.32 13.21
C LYS A 50 10.91 -2.06 14.52
N THR A 51 10.50 -3.30 14.63
CA THR A 51 10.76 -4.12 15.81
C THR A 51 12.25 -4.49 15.92
N ARG A 52 12.88 -4.90 14.81
CA ARG A 52 14.34 -5.15 14.76
C ARG A 52 15.15 -3.89 15.10
N MET A 53 14.70 -2.74 14.66
CA MET A 53 15.33 -1.44 14.95
C MET A 53 14.99 -0.90 16.36
N ARG A 54 14.22 -1.64 17.14
CA ARG A 54 13.78 -1.29 18.50
C ARG A 54 12.99 0.02 18.59
N THR A 55 12.30 0.38 17.53
CA THR A 55 11.37 1.53 17.51
C THR A 55 9.93 1.12 17.74
N LEU A 56 9.63 -0.18 17.68
CA LEU A 56 8.31 -0.75 17.93
C LEU A 56 8.47 -2.02 18.79
N PRO A 57 7.87 -2.07 20.02
CA PRO A 57 7.87 -3.28 20.84
C PRO A 57 7.18 -4.44 20.13
N ASP A 58 7.67 -5.67 20.30
CA ASP A 58 7.09 -6.87 19.68
C ASP A 58 5.62 -7.07 20.06
N ARG A 59 5.25 -6.74 21.28
CA ARG A 59 3.85 -6.78 21.74
C ARG A 59 2.97 -5.85 20.89
N SER A 60 3.40 -4.62 20.66
CA SER A 60 2.66 -3.65 19.84
C SER A 60 2.56 -4.12 18.39
N ARG A 61 3.64 -4.71 17.86
CA ARG A 61 3.64 -5.30 16.51
C ARG A 61 2.56 -6.35 16.37
N ARG A 62 2.47 -7.29 17.32
CA ARG A 62 1.44 -8.35 17.33
C ARG A 62 0.02 -7.79 17.45
N GLU A 63 -0.17 -6.74 18.23
CA GLU A 63 -1.46 -6.06 18.36
C GLU A 63 -1.89 -5.42 17.04
N PHE A 64 -0.98 -4.76 16.32
CA PHE A 64 -1.28 -4.20 15.00
C PHE A 64 -1.60 -5.27 13.97
N GLU A 65 -0.87 -6.40 13.96
CA GLU A 65 -1.17 -7.53 13.07
C GLU A 65 -2.59 -8.08 13.35
N LEU A 66 -2.93 -8.25 14.61
CA LEU A 66 -4.28 -8.72 15.00
C LEU A 66 -5.38 -7.72 14.59
N GLN A 67 -5.16 -6.44 14.80
CA GLN A 67 -6.09 -5.39 14.39
C GLN A 67 -6.28 -5.38 12.86
N LEU A 68 -5.18 -5.54 12.11
CA LEU A 68 -5.27 -5.64 10.65
C LEU A 68 -6.08 -6.87 10.23
N ASP A 69 -5.80 -8.04 10.79
CA ASP A 69 -6.53 -9.27 10.47
C ASP A 69 -8.04 -9.12 10.71
N GLN A 70 -8.43 -8.53 11.82
CA GLN A 70 -9.83 -8.25 12.14
C GLN A 70 -10.46 -7.25 11.14
N TRP A 71 -9.72 -6.21 10.78
CA TRP A 71 -10.20 -5.21 9.84
C TRP A 71 -10.37 -5.77 8.42
N LEU A 72 -9.57 -6.77 8.04
CA LEU A 72 -9.62 -7.44 6.74
C LEU A 72 -10.81 -8.38 6.58
N GLU A 73 -11.46 -8.83 7.65
CA GLU A 73 -12.59 -9.78 7.58
C GLU A 73 -13.72 -9.31 6.66
N SER A 74 -13.90 -8.01 6.52
CA SER A 74 -14.93 -7.38 5.68
C SER A 74 -14.36 -6.63 4.46
N ARG A 75 -13.10 -6.88 4.08
CA ARG A 75 -12.41 -6.15 3.02
C ARG A 75 -12.02 -7.05 1.85
N VAL A 76 -11.83 -6.43 0.70
CA VAL A 76 -11.34 -7.12 -0.49
C VAL A 76 -9.82 -7.05 -0.53
N VAL A 77 -9.19 -8.21 -0.62
CA VAL A 77 -7.75 -8.36 -0.81
C VAL A 77 -7.52 -8.97 -2.19
N LEU A 78 -6.84 -8.24 -3.05
CA LEU A 78 -6.53 -8.67 -4.41
C LEU A 78 -5.37 -9.68 -4.39
N PRO A 79 -5.48 -10.82 -5.08
CA PRO A 79 -4.36 -11.73 -5.23
C PRO A 79 -3.31 -11.16 -6.19
N VAL A 80 -2.07 -11.60 -6.03
CA VAL A 80 -0.97 -11.32 -6.95
C VAL A 80 -0.76 -12.55 -7.84
N ALA A 81 -0.76 -12.33 -9.15
CA ALA A 81 -0.54 -13.37 -10.15
C ALA A 81 0.79 -13.18 -10.90
N ASP A 82 1.23 -14.18 -11.61
CA ASP A 82 2.48 -14.11 -12.39
C ASP A 82 2.45 -12.99 -13.44
N CYS A 83 1.27 -12.72 -14.03
CA CYS A 83 1.11 -11.62 -14.98
C CYS A 83 1.33 -10.24 -14.32
N ASP A 84 1.02 -10.08 -13.03
CA ASP A 84 1.27 -8.85 -12.30
C ASP A 84 2.76 -8.64 -12.06
N MET A 85 3.48 -9.72 -11.78
CA MET A 85 4.94 -9.71 -11.65
C MET A 85 5.61 -9.35 -12.99
N ALA A 86 5.12 -9.91 -14.10
CA ALA A 86 5.63 -9.59 -15.44
C ALA A 86 5.42 -8.11 -15.79
N GLU A 87 4.25 -7.55 -15.47
CA GLU A 87 3.95 -6.14 -15.68
C GLU A 87 4.80 -5.23 -14.78
N ALA A 88 4.99 -5.59 -13.51
CA ALA A 88 5.88 -4.85 -12.61
C ALA A 88 7.32 -4.81 -13.16
N ARG A 89 7.81 -5.95 -13.68
CA ARG A 89 9.12 -6.00 -14.33
C ARG A 89 9.19 -5.07 -15.54
N ARG A 90 8.16 -5.03 -16.37
CA ARG A 90 8.09 -4.13 -17.53
C ARG A 90 8.18 -2.67 -17.10
N LEU A 91 7.46 -2.28 -16.05
CA LEU A 91 7.48 -0.91 -15.51
C LEU A 91 8.88 -0.53 -15.00
N VAL A 92 9.54 -1.41 -14.23
CA VAL A 92 10.90 -1.17 -13.73
C VAL A 92 11.91 -1.01 -14.89
N LYS A 93 11.80 -1.84 -15.93
CA LYS A 93 12.68 -1.74 -17.11
C LYS A 93 12.54 -0.41 -17.84
N ASN A 94 11.38 0.21 -17.79
CA ASN A 94 11.07 1.44 -18.52
C ASN A 94 11.25 2.72 -17.68
N ASP A 95 11.35 2.60 -16.35
CA ASP A 95 11.52 3.75 -15.47
C ASP A 95 12.45 3.42 -14.29
N VAL A 96 13.65 3.99 -14.31
CA VAL A 96 14.69 3.75 -13.30
C VAL A 96 14.34 4.31 -11.92
N ARG A 97 13.32 5.15 -11.80
CA ARG A 97 12.83 5.68 -10.53
C ARG A 97 12.07 4.62 -9.71
N LEU A 98 11.56 3.56 -10.38
CA LEU A 98 10.77 2.53 -9.73
C LEU A 98 11.64 1.45 -9.11
N ARG A 99 11.31 1.11 -7.87
CA ARG A 99 11.75 -0.12 -7.22
C ARG A 99 10.72 -1.23 -7.49
N ALA A 100 11.17 -2.50 -7.40
CA ALA A 100 10.29 -3.65 -7.65
C ALA A 100 9.00 -3.65 -6.81
N PRO A 101 9.02 -3.36 -5.49
CA PRO A 101 7.80 -3.29 -4.69
C PRO A 101 6.79 -2.26 -5.20
N ASP A 102 7.25 -1.07 -5.54
CA ASP A 102 6.39 0.03 -6.00
C ASP A 102 5.79 -0.29 -7.37
N ALA A 103 6.57 -0.88 -8.25
CA ALA A 103 6.11 -1.30 -9.57
C ALA A 103 4.95 -2.32 -9.48
N LEU A 104 4.97 -3.20 -8.49
CA LEU A 104 3.90 -4.17 -8.30
C LEU A 104 2.60 -3.50 -7.84
N HIS A 105 2.67 -2.50 -6.96
CA HIS A 105 1.49 -1.70 -6.60
C HIS A 105 0.90 -0.98 -7.81
N LEU A 106 1.75 -0.40 -8.68
CA LEU A 106 1.30 0.26 -9.90
C LEU A 106 0.65 -0.74 -10.86
N ALA A 107 1.26 -1.89 -11.08
CA ALA A 107 0.72 -2.92 -11.96
C ALA A 107 -0.68 -3.39 -11.50
N LEU A 108 -0.86 -3.60 -10.21
CA LEU A 108 -2.15 -4.00 -9.63
C LEU A 108 -3.19 -2.89 -9.74
N SER A 109 -2.82 -1.64 -9.48
CA SER A 109 -3.72 -0.49 -9.61
C SER A 109 -4.23 -0.33 -11.05
N VAL A 110 -3.34 -0.42 -12.02
CA VAL A 110 -3.69 -0.32 -13.45
C VAL A 110 -4.60 -1.48 -13.86
N LYS A 111 -4.22 -2.71 -13.53
CA LYS A 111 -4.98 -3.92 -13.90
C LYS A 111 -6.42 -3.88 -13.39
N HIS A 112 -6.61 -3.40 -12.17
CA HIS A 112 -7.93 -3.38 -11.54
C HIS A 112 -8.69 -2.06 -11.73
N GLY A 113 -8.15 -1.14 -12.53
CA GLY A 113 -8.81 0.15 -12.81
C GLY A 113 -9.00 1.03 -11.58
N CYS A 114 -8.08 0.94 -10.62
CA CYS A 114 -8.14 1.68 -9.37
C CYS A 114 -7.33 2.98 -9.45
N SER A 115 -7.75 3.99 -8.70
CA SER A 115 -6.86 5.09 -8.34
C SER A 115 -5.87 4.60 -7.28
N LEU A 116 -4.64 5.11 -7.32
CA LEU A 116 -3.61 4.76 -6.32
C LEU A 116 -3.63 5.75 -5.17
N ALA A 117 -3.77 5.27 -3.94
CA ALA A 117 -3.50 6.05 -2.74
C ALA A 117 -2.10 5.72 -2.22
N THR A 118 -1.25 6.72 -2.09
CA THR A 118 0.13 6.58 -1.61
C THR A 118 0.61 7.82 -0.87
N LEU A 119 1.48 7.61 0.11
CA LEU A 119 2.25 8.67 0.78
C LEU A 119 3.67 8.79 0.23
N ASP A 120 4.05 7.93 -0.71
CA ASP A 120 5.35 7.96 -1.40
C ASP A 120 5.30 8.92 -2.58
N GLU A 121 6.01 10.05 -2.48
CA GLU A 121 6.00 11.09 -3.50
C GLU A 121 6.65 10.63 -4.81
N ASP A 122 7.69 9.79 -4.76
CA ASP A 122 8.36 9.27 -5.96
C ASP A 122 7.45 8.31 -6.71
N MET A 123 6.79 7.41 -6.01
CA MET A 123 5.80 6.51 -6.62
C MET A 123 4.61 7.30 -7.17
N ALA A 124 4.14 8.32 -6.46
CA ALA A 124 3.06 9.18 -6.93
C ALA A 124 3.42 9.89 -8.24
N ALA A 125 4.65 10.37 -8.37
CA ALA A 125 5.13 11.03 -9.59
C ALA A 125 5.14 10.07 -10.79
N VAL A 126 5.69 8.87 -10.62
CA VAL A 126 5.70 7.86 -11.68
C VAL A 126 4.28 7.42 -12.06
N ALA A 127 3.42 7.22 -11.07
CA ALA A 127 2.03 6.84 -11.30
C ALA A 127 1.30 7.87 -12.17
N ARG A 128 1.49 9.16 -11.89
CA ARG A 128 0.91 10.23 -12.72
C ARG A 128 1.47 10.24 -14.14
N ASP A 129 2.78 10.02 -14.29
CA ASP A 129 3.44 9.99 -15.61
C ASP A 129 2.93 8.85 -16.49
N ILE A 130 2.50 7.74 -15.93
CA ILE A 130 1.87 6.63 -16.67
C ILE A 130 0.35 6.79 -16.82
N GLY A 131 -0.22 7.92 -16.38
CA GLY A 131 -1.65 8.23 -16.53
C GLY A 131 -2.56 7.67 -15.44
N LEU A 132 -2.00 7.19 -14.34
CA LEU A 132 -2.80 6.69 -13.21
C LEU A 132 -3.28 7.86 -12.34
N SER A 133 -4.55 7.79 -11.92
CA SER A 133 -5.07 8.73 -10.92
C SER A 133 -4.45 8.45 -9.55
N VAL A 134 -3.91 9.48 -8.91
CA VAL A 134 -3.20 9.37 -7.64
C VAL A 134 -3.86 10.24 -6.57
N ILE A 135 -4.03 9.66 -5.40
CA ILE A 135 -4.50 10.34 -4.19
C ILE A 135 -3.36 10.30 -3.16
N VAL A 136 -3.06 11.45 -2.60
CA VAL A 136 -2.14 11.58 -1.46
C VAL A 136 -2.99 11.97 -0.26
N PRO A 137 -3.26 11.02 0.66
CA PRO A 137 -4.11 11.26 1.83
C PRO A 137 -3.61 12.36 2.77
#